data_496dcb6b773bb25d1b9d21ed640029c0
#
_entry.id   496dcb6b773bb25d1b9d21ed640029c0
#
_cell.length_a   1.000
_cell.length_b   1.000
_cell.length_c   1.000
_cell.angle_alpha   90.00
_cell.angle_beta   90.00
_cell.angle_gamma   90.00
#
_symmetry.space_group_name_H-M   'P 1'
#
loop_
_entity.id
_entity.type
_entity.pdbx_description
1 polymer ?
#
loop_
_entity_poly.entity_id
_entity_poly.type
_entity_poly.pdbx_seq_one_letter_code
_entity_poly.pdbx_strand_id
1 'polypeptide(L)'
;MRQVVRLGQKIPAYCGAAGKVLAAWQPEDFVDRLISHTRLKPLTKNTISDVSLFKEELAKIRRQGYAVSFGERDIEVAAVAAPVFDEEGRILASLSASGPVSRFEITPQVIEALINAASEISYQLGYSKDLEVAMSGGKD
;
A
#
# COMPACT_ATOMS: atom_id res chain seq x y z
N MET A 1 -4.68 -16.40 -17.93
CA MET A 1 -4.72 -14.94 -17.68
C MET A 1 -3.32 -14.37 -17.80
N ARG A 2 -3.19 -13.23 -18.42
CA ARG A 2 -1.91 -12.53 -18.56
C ARG A 2 -2.02 -11.16 -17.89
N GLN A 3 -1.24 -10.95 -16.85
CA GLN A 3 -1.18 -9.64 -16.19
C GLN A 3 -0.34 -8.68 -17.04
N VAL A 4 -0.92 -7.53 -17.40
CA VAL A 4 -0.22 -6.51 -18.18
C VAL A 4 0.04 -5.30 -17.31
N VAL A 5 1.32 -4.98 -17.10
CA VAL A 5 1.74 -3.77 -16.41
C VAL A 5 2.44 -2.87 -17.43
N ARG A 6 2.00 -1.62 -17.51
CA ARG A 6 2.59 -0.63 -18.41
C ARG A 6 3.32 0.43 -17.59
N LEU A 7 4.58 0.69 -17.96
CA LEU A 7 5.35 1.75 -17.33
C LEU A 7 4.68 3.10 -17.59
N GLY A 8 4.61 3.94 -16.56
CA GLY A 8 3.99 5.25 -16.65
C GLY A 8 2.47 5.25 -16.55
N GLN A 9 1.83 4.10 -16.38
CA GLN A 9 0.40 4.02 -16.22
C GLN A 9 -0.02 4.60 -14.87
N LYS A 10 -1.03 5.47 -14.88
CA LYS A 10 -1.63 5.99 -13.64
C LYS A 10 -2.60 4.97 -13.08
N ILE A 11 -2.49 4.71 -11.79
CA ILE A 11 -3.32 3.76 -11.07
C ILE A 11 -4.04 4.48 -9.94
N PRO A 12 -5.34 4.21 -9.71
CA PRO A 12 -6.04 4.83 -8.58
C PRO A 12 -5.40 4.44 -7.24
N ALA A 13 -5.24 5.40 -6.34
CA ALA A 13 -4.59 5.16 -5.04
C ALA A 13 -5.55 4.64 -3.97
N TYR A 14 -6.75 4.22 -4.33
CA TYR A 14 -7.72 3.71 -3.36
C TYR A 14 -8.00 2.21 -3.49
N CYS A 15 -7.49 1.55 -4.52
CA CYS A 15 -7.72 0.12 -4.70
C CYS A 15 -6.45 -0.58 -5.15
N GLY A 16 -6.35 -1.87 -4.80
CA GLY A 16 -5.13 -2.61 -4.98
C GLY A 16 -4.13 -2.36 -3.86
N ALA A 17 -3.25 -3.32 -3.63
CA ALA A 17 -2.32 -3.26 -2.50
C ALA A 17 -1.36 -2.06 -2.60
N ALA A 18 -0.75 -1.85 -3.76
CA ALA A 18 0.22 -0.76 -3.95
C ALA A 18 -0.39 0.62 -3.73
N GLY A 19 -1.58 0.86 -4.28
CA GLY A 19 -2.27 2.14 -4.12
C GLY A 19 -2.65 2.41 -2.69
N LYS A 20 -3.18 1.41 -1.99
CA LYS A 20 -3.56 1.56 -0.58
C LYS A 20 -2.37 1.84 0.32
N VAL A 21 -1.21 1.22 0.05
CA VAL A 21 0.02 1.52 0.80
C VAL A 21 0.41 2.99 0.64
N LEU A 22 0.39 3.50 -0.58
CA LEU A 22 0.73 4.90 -0.83
C LEU A 22 -0.24 5.85 -0.12
N ALA A 23 -1.53 5.54 -0.12
CA ALA A 23 -2.55 6.36 0.54
C ALA A 23 -2.44 6.28 2.08
N ALA A 24 -2.06 5.13 2.62
CA ALA A 24 -2.06 4.88 4.06
C ALA A 24 -1.12 5.81 4.84
N TRP A 25 -0.01 6.24 4.24
CA TRP A 25 0.96 7.12 4.89
C TRP A 25 0.85 8.57 4.44
N GLN A 26 -0.23 8.94 3.75
CA GLN A 26 -0.48 10.33 3.37
C GLN A 26 -1.22 11.07 4.49
N PRO A 27 -1.10 12.42 4.53
CA PRO A 27 -1.89 13.21 5.47
C PRO A 27 -3.40 13.02 5.26
N GLU A 28 -4.17 13.23 6.32
CA GLU A 28 -5.62 13.04 6.28
C GLU A 28 -6.30 13.89 5.20
N ASP A 29 -5.84 15.14 5.01
CA ASP A 29 -6.40 16.01 3.97
C ASP A 29 -6.17 15.47 2.55
N PHE A 30 -5.04 14.81 2.31
CA PHE A 30 -4.79 14.13 1.04
C PHE A 30 -5.80 12.99 0.85
N VAL A 31 -6.02 12.18 1.90
CA VAL A 31 -6.96 11.06 1.84
C VAL A 31 -8.38 11.57 1.59
N ASP A 32 -8.77 12.65 2.24
CA ASP A 32 -10.09 13.25 2.04
C ASP A 32 -10.28 13.76 0.60
N ARG A 33 -9.25 14.37 0.02
CA ARG A 33 -9.29 14.78 -1.39
C ARG A 33 -9.36 13.59 -2.34
N LEU A 34 -8.62 12.52 -2.04
CA LEU A 34 -8.66 11.28 -2.82
C LEU A 34 -10.08 10.70 -2.83
N ILE A 35 -10.72 10.63 -1.67
CA ILE A 35 -12.09 10.13 -1.52
C ILE A 35 -13.05 11.01 -2.31
N SER A 36 -12.97 12.33 -2.13
CA SER A 36 -13.85 13.29 -2.78
C SER A 36 -13.70 13.24 -4.31
N HIS A 37 -12.48 13.12 -4.79
CA HIS A 37 -12.18 13.15 -6.22
C HIS A 37 -12.57 11.85 -6.93
N THR A 38 -12.27 10.70 -6.31
CA THR A 38 -12.52 9.39 -6.91
C THR A 38 -13.88 8.81 -6.54
N ARG A 39 -14.46 9.28 -5.41
CA ARG A 39 -15.70 8.75 -4.82
C ARG A 39 -15.61 7.25 -4.52
N LEU A 40 -14.38 6.72 -4.44
CA LEU A 40 -14.11 5.29 -4.25
C LEU A 40 -14.93 4.43 -5.22
N LYS A 41 -14.96 4.82 -6.48
CA LYS A 41 -15.76 4.16 -7.51
C LYS A 41 -15.45 2.67 -7.55
N PRO A 42 -16.44 1.77 -7.44
CA PRO A 42 -16.20 0.34 -7.55
C PRO A 42 -15.68 -0.04 -8.93
N LEU A 43 -14.50 -0.65 -8.98
CA LEU A 43 -13.93 -1.19 -10.21
C LEU A 43 -14.24 -2.67 -10.35
N THR A 44 -14.39 -3.35 -9.21
CA THR A 44 -14.84 -4.74 -9.12
C THR A 44 -15.80 -4.85 -7.93
N LYS A 45 -16.40 -6.01 -7.74
CA LYS A 45 -17.22 -6.28 -6.55
C LYS A 45 -16.41 -6.25 -5.24
N ASN A 46 -15.08 -6.36 -5.33
CA ASN A 46 -14.20 -6.39 -4.15
C ASN A 46 -13.57 -5.05 -3.84
N THR A 47 -13.77 -4.02 -4.66
CA THR A 47 -13.27 -2.68 -4.38
C THR A 47 -13.89 -2.15 -3.09
N ILE A 48 -13.06 -1.60 -2.19
CA ILE A 48 -13.57 -0.91 -1.00
C ILE A 48 -14.16 0.42 -1.46
N SER A 49 -15.48 0.57 -1.33
CA SER A 49 -16.21 1.76 -1.81
C SER A 49 -16.91 2.53 -0.70
N ASP A 50 -16.81 2.07 0.54
CA ASP A 50 -17.35 2.77 1.72
C ASP A 50 -16.25 3.58 2.38
N VAL A 51 -16.52 4.87 2.68
CA VAL A 51 -15.52 5.80 3.22
C VAL A 51 -14.98 5.32 4.56
N SER A 52 -15.85 4.88 5.47
CA SER A 52 -15.43 4.40 6.79
C SER A 52 -14.56 3.16 6.68
N LEU A 53 -14.95 2.20 5.86
CA LEU A 53 -14.19 0.98 5.65
C LEU A 53 -12.84 1.27 5.01
N PHE A 54 -12.80 2.21 4.08
CA PHE A 54 -11.54 2.62 3.44
C PHE A 54 -10.58 3.22 4.46
N LYS A 55 -11.06 4.14 5.31
CA LYS A 55 -10.24 4.76 6.35
C LYS A 55 -9.76 3.74 7.38
N GLU A 56 -10.60 2.77 7.74
CA GLU A 56 -10.21 1.67 8.62
C GLU A 56 -9.12 0.80 7.98
N GLU A 57 -9.24 0.52 6.69
CA GLU A 57 -8.24 -0.24 5.96
C GLU A 57 -6.89 0.48 5.96
N LEU A 58 -6.86 1.79 5.70
CA LEU A 58 -5.63 2.56 5.74
C LEU A 58 -4.99 2.55 7.14
N ALA A 59 -5.79 2.68 8.18
CA ALA A 59 -5.30 2.60 9.56
C ALA A 59 -4.71 1.23 9.87
N LYS A 60 -5.37 0.17 9.41
CA LYS A 60 -4.86 -1.21 9.55
C LYS A 60 -3.52 -1.39 8.85
N ILE A 61 -3.40 -0.86 7.63
CA ILE A 61 -2.16 -0.94 6.84
C ILE A 61 -1.02 -0.25 7.58
N ARG A 62 -1.25 0.94 8.15
CA ARG A 62 -0.22 1.64 8.94
C ARG A 62 0.22 0.83 10.15
N ARG A 63 -0.71 0.15 10.82
CA ARG A 63 -0.39 -0.66 12.00
C ARG A 63 0.41 -1.90 11.65
N GLN A 64 0.04 -2.58 10.58
CA GLN A 64 0.66 -3.86 10.21
C GLN A 64 1.88 -3.72 9.31
N GLY A 65 2.01 -2.61 8.58
CA GLY A 65 3.17 -2.33 7.73
C GLY A 65 3.10 -2.87 6.31
N TYR A 66 1.94 -3.36 5.88
CA TYR A 66 1.74 -3.86 4.52
C TYR A 66 0.25 -3.85 4.17
N ALA A 67 -0.04 -4.00 2.88
CA ALA A 67 -1.41 -4.13 2.39
C ALA A 67 -1.56 -5.39 1.54
N VAL A 68 -2.75 -5.95 1.55
CA VAL A 68 -3.12 -7.04 0.64
C VAL A 68 -4.35 -6.63 -0.15
N SER A 69 -4.51 -7.20 -1.34
CA SER A 69 -5.73 -7.03 -2.13
C SER A 69 -6.06 -8.32 -2.86
N PHE A 70 -7.34 -8.59 -2.96
CA PHE A 70 -7.87 -9.76 -3.66
C PHE A 70 -8.95 -9.27 -4.62
N GLY A 71 -8.56 -9.06 -5.88
CA GLY A 71 -9.50 -8.67 -6.92
C GLY A 71 -10.12 -7.30 -6.76
N GLU A 72 -9.42 -6.34 -6.14
CA GLU A 72 -9.98 -4.99 -5.89
C GLU A 72 -10.00 -4.11 -7.12
N ARG A 73 -9.01 -4.23 -7.99
CA ARG A 73 -8.91 -3.45 -9.23
C ARG A 73 -9.15 -4.33 -10.45
N ASP A 74 -8.57 -5.52 -10.44
CA ASP A 74 -8.79 -6.58 -11.41
C ASP A 74 -9.20 -7.81 -10.62
N ILE A 75 -10.38 -8.35 -10.91
CA ILE A 75 -10.98 -9.46 -10.13
C ILE A 75 -10.11 -10.70 -10.09
N GLU A 76 -9.21 -10.87 -11.05
CA GLU A 76 -8.36 -12.05 -11.15
C GLU A 76 -6.99 -11.88 -10.49
N VAL A 77 -6.69 -10.70 -9.95
CA VAL A 77 -5.35 -10.39 -9.42
C VAL A 77 -5.36 -10.25 -7.90
N ALA A 78 -4.45 -10.98 -7.25
CA ALA A 78 -4.12 -10.78 -5.85
C ALA A 78 -2.76 -10.09 -5.73
N ALA A 79 -2.58 -9.27 -4.70
CA ALA A 79 -1.35 -8.54 -4.50
C ALA A 79 -1.07 -8.29 -3.02
N VAL A 80 0.22 -8.14 -2.71
CA VAL A 80 0.70 -7.66 -1.42
C VAL A 80 1.70 -6.54 -1.69
N ALA A 81 1.70 -5.50 -0.86
CA ALA A 81 2.58 -4.36 -1.02
C ALA A 81 3.11 -3.88 0.33
N ALA A 82 4.30 -3.32 0.32
CA ALA A 82 4.94 -2.74 1.49
C ALA A 82 5.51 -1.35 1.15
N PRO A 83 5.58 -0.44 2.13
CA PRO A 83 6.01 0.93 1.88
C PRO A 83 7.53 1.04 1.73
N VAL A 84 7.95 1.98 0.89
CA VAL A 84 9.33 2.42 0.75
C VAL A 84 9.39 3.88 1.18
N PHE A 85 10.23 4.20 2.17
CA PHE A 85 10.36 5.53 2.72
C PHE A 85 11.65 6.20 2.25
N ASP A 86 11.62 7.52 2.15
CA ASP A 86 12.81 8.31 1.85
C ASP A 86 13.61 8.62 3.14
N GLU A 87 14.69 9.39 3.02
CA GLU A 87 15.58 9.74 4.13
C GLU A 87 14.89 10.60 5.20
N GLU A 88 13.76 11.21 4.88
CA GLU A 88 12.98 12.00 5.83
C GLU A 88 11.83 11.21 6.46
N GLY A 89 11.73 9.92 6.14
CA GLY A 89 10.67 9.05 6.65
C GLY A 89 9.33 9.25 5.97
N ARG A 90 9.31 9.92 4.81
CA ARG A 90 8.09 10.11 4.03
C ARG A 90 7.92 8.95 3.05
N ILE A 91 6.67 8.60 2.77
CA ILE A 91 6.37 7.57 1.79
C ILE A 91 6.78 8.03 0.40
N LEU A 92 7.66 7.26 -0.24
CA LEU A 92 8.17 7.55 -1.57
C LEU A 92 7.56 6.65 -2.63
N ALA A 93 7.39 5.37 -2.28
CA ALA A 93 6.96 4.36 -3.22
C ALA A 93 6.36 3.17 -2.47
N SER A 94 5.85 2.21 -3.21
CA SER A 94 5.48 0.91 -2.67
C SER A 94 6.13 -0.19 -3.49
N LEU A 95 6.57 -1.25 -2.82
CA LEU A 95 7.05 -2.46 -3.45
C LEU A 95 5.94 -3.49 -3.37
N SER A 96 5.55 -4.06 -4.51
CA SER A 96 4.45 -5.02 -4.54
C SER A 96 4.83 -6.30 -5.26
N ALA A 97 4.18 -7.38 -4.85
CA ALA A 97 4.20 -8.65 -5.55
C ALA A 97 2.75 -9.01 -5.87
N SER A 98 2.49 -9.45 -7.08
CA SER A 98 1.12 -9.76 -7.51
C SER A 98 1.12 -10.97 -8.45
N GLY A 99 -0.05 -11.58 -8.55
CA GLY A 99 -0.25 -12.71 -9.44
C GLY A 99 -1.72 -13.08 -9.53
N PRO A 100 -2.04 -14.12 -10.32
CA PRO A 100 -3.42 -14.60 -10.44
C PRO A 100 -3.94 -15.09 -9.10
N VAL A 101 -5.17 -14.70 -8.72
CA VAL A 101 -5.82 -15.15 -7.49
C VAL A 101 -5.79 -16.67 -7.37
N SER A 102 -5.92 -17.38 -8.48
CA SER A 102 -5.96 -18.83 -8.51
C SER A 102 -4.63 -19.51 -8.17
N ARG A 103 -3.49 -18.79 -8.24
CA ARG A 103 -2.16 -19.40 -8.09
C ARG A 103 -1.22 -18.61 -7.20
N PHE A 104 -1.56 -17.39 -6.83
CA PHE A 104 -0.70 -16.54 -5.98
C PHE A 104 -1.18 -16.61 -4.54
N GLU A 105 -0.42 -17.31 -3.69
CA GLU A 105 -0.70 -17.40 -2.28
C GLU A 105 0.07 -16.34 -1.51
N ILE A 106 -0.66 -15.51 -0.75
CA ILE A 106 -0.06 -14.49 0.11
C ILE A 106 0.15 -15.13 1.49
N THR A 107 1.30 -15.79 1.64
CA THR A 107 1.68 -16.47 2.87
C THR A 107 2.42 -15.52 3.80
N PRO A 108 2.54 -15.82 5.12
CA PRO A 108 3.38 -15.04 6.02
C PRO A 108 4.81 -14.89 5.52
N GLN A 109 5.36 -15.92 4.86
CA GLN A 109 6.73 -15.90 4.33
C GLN A 109 6.85 -14.90 3.17
N VAL A 110 5.86 -14.84 2.29
CA VAL A 110 5.82 -13.86 1.19
C VAL A 110 5.75 -12.44 1.76
N ILE A 111 4.89 -12.22 2.73
CA ILE A 111 4.72 -10.91 3.38
C ILE A 111 6.04 -10.46 4.02
N GLU A 112 6.67 -11.34 4.80
CA GLU A 112 7.93 -11.04 5.48
C GLU A 112 9.04 -10.72 4.47
N ALA A 113 9.18 -11.53 3.42
CA ALA A 113 10.17 -11.30 2.38
C ALA A 113 9.96 -9.95 1.69
N LEU A 114 8.71 -9.59 1.42
CA LEU A 114 8.38 -8.31 0.78
C LEU A 114 8.70 -7.13 1.71
N ILE A 115 8.31 -7.23 2.98
CA ILE A 115 8.59 -6.19 3.97
C ILE A 115 10.11 -5.99 4.11
N ASN A 116 10.86 -7.09 4.18
CA ASN A 116 12.32 -7.02 4.31
C ASN A 116 12.95 -6.37 3.07
N ALA A 117 12.49 -6.71 1.88
CA ALA A 117 12.97 -6.11 0.65
C ALA A 117 12.66 -4.60 0.59
N ALA A 118 11.44 -4.20 0.97
CA ALA A 118 11.06 -2.79 1.00
C ALA A 118 11.86 -2.02 2.05
N SER A 119 12.12 -2.61 3.21
CA SER A 119 12.96 -2.03 4.26
C SER A 119 14.39 -1.82 3.79
N GLU A 120 14.95 -2.78 3.05
CA GLU A 120 16.29 -2.68 2.51
C GLU A 120 16.39 -1.52 1.50
N ILE A 121 15.39 -1.37 0.64
CA ILE A 121 15.34 -0.25 -0.30
C ILE A 121 15.27 1.07 0.47
N SER A 122 14.41 1.17 1.46
CA SER A 122 14.27 2.36 2.31
C SER A 122 15.60 2.71 2.98
N TYR A 123 16.29 1.71 3.52
CA TYR A 123 17.59 1.88 4.15
C TYR A 123 18.61 2.44 3.17
N GLN A 124 18.67 1.92 1.94
CA GLN A 124 19.58 2.41 0.91
C GLN A 124 19.26 3.84 0.48
N LEU A 125 18.02 4.27 0.65
CA LEU A 125 17.59 5.65 0.39
C LEU A 125 17.84 6.59 1.57
N GLY A 126 18.44 6.10 2.66
CA GLY A 126 18.78 6.90 3.83
C GLY A 126 17.78 6.84 4.98
N TYR A 127 16.71 6.09 4.84
CA TYR A 127 15.75 5.90 5.94
C TYR A 127 16.35 4.99 7.00
N SER A 128 16.17 5.35 8.28
CA SER A 128 16.62 4.52 9.40
C SER A 128 15.55 4.42 10.48
N LYS A 129 15.52 3.29 11.17
CA LYS A 129 14.64 3.10 12.33
C LYS A 129 14.97 4.07 13.46
N ASP A 130 16.22 4.51 13.54
CA ASP A 130 16.65 5.49 14.53
C ASP A 130 15.95 6.84 14.28
N LEU A 131 15.78 7.22 13.02
CA LEU A 131 15.02 8.41 12.66
C LEU A 131 13.56 8.26 13.08
N GLU A 132 12.95 7.10 12.81
CA GLU A 132 11.57 6.82 13.20
C GLU A 132 11.39 6.89 14.70
N VAL A 133 12.30 6.29 15.47
CA VAL A 133 12.28 6.32 16.93
C VAL A 133 12.44 7.75 17.43
N ALA A 134 13.35 8.54 16.87
CA ALA A 134 13.55 9.94 17.25
C ALA A 134 12.31 10.79 16.99
N MET A 135 11.63 10.56 15.87
CA MET A 135 10.39 11.28 15.52
C MET A 135 9.21 10.88 16.41
N SER A 136 9.14 9.62 16.84
CA SER A 136 8.09 9.16 17.76
C SER A 136 8.42 9.48 19.23
N GLY A 137 9.71 9.51 19.62
CA GLY A 137 10.16 9.78 20.98
C GLY A 137 9.90 11.20 21.44
N GLY A 138 9.64 12.14 20.54
CA GLY A 138 9.27 13.51 20.88
C GLY A 138 7.88 13.65 21.46
N LYS A 139 7.20 12.55 21.74
CA LYS A 139 5.87 12.55 22.37
C LYS A 139 5.88 12.28 23.86
N ASP A 140 7.05 12.07 24.42
CA ASP A 140 7.19 11.85 25.87
C ASP A 140 7.37 13.16 26.61
#